data_62299bbb3e637e29749dea994d8d72e5
#
_entry.id   62299bbb3e637e29749dea994d8d72e5
#
_cell.length_a   1.000
_cell.length_b   1.000
_cell.length_c   1.000
_cell.angle_alpha   90.00
_cell.angle_beta   90.00
_cell.angle_gamma   90.00
#
_symmetry.space_group_name_H-M   'P 1'
#
loop_
_entity.id
_entity.type
_entity.pdbx_description
1 polymer ?
#
loop_
_entity_poly.entity_id
_entity_poly.type
_entity_poly.pdbx_seq_one_letter_code
_entity_poly.pdbx_strand_id
1 'polypeptide(L)'
;RPGSSNFLKRLGSDEQVAQDSNIDYYHLHEAYQCIGEWFEAHGNRLQYAANRFYAALFESVRVIWYQAPDDMDATALFTRLNVGRIPLTDAELVKALLLSKIKDEHTHRASEVASQWDIIERDLHAPELWGFISSNASDTVDDRYPTRISLLLDTLAPNAHWSGRKPPRYYTFESLRQQIETKPMAFWMQVLNLHDLMLGWFNNRSLYHKVGYLVLTGTAFGELARL
;
A
#
# COMPACT_ATOMS: atom_id res chain seq x y z
N ARG A 1 13.15 -4.77 9.49
CA ARG A 1 12.31 -4.27 10.60
C ARG A 1 12.47 -5.15 11.84
N PRO A 2 12.28 -4.64 13.06
CA PRO A 2 12.24 -5.47 14.25
C PRO A 2 11.15 -6.55 14.10
N GLY A 3 11.49 -7.80 14.47
CA GLY A 3 10.55 -8.92 14.37
C GLY A 3 10.54 -9.70 13.05
N SER A 4 11.09 -9.17 11.95
CA SER A 4 11.09 -9.86 10.65
C SER A 4 11.70 -11.27 10.70
N SER A 5 12.79 -11.45 11.45
CA SER A 5 13.41 -12.77 11.61
C SER A 5 12.49 -13.78 12.32
N ASN A 6 11.72 -13.33 13.30
CA ASN A 6 10.74 -14.19 14.02
C ASN A 6 9.54 -14.49 13.13
N PHE A 7 9.08 -13.52 12.34
CA PHE A 7 8.02 -13.71 11.37
C PHE A 7 8.43 -14.78 10.32
N LEU A 8 9.60 -14.62 9.69
CA LEU A 8 10.06 -15.57 8.68
C LEU A 8 10.23 -17.00 9.19
N LYS A 9 10.60 -17.16 10.48
CA LYS A 9 10.69 -18.49 11.10
C LYS A 9 9.32 -19.15 11.31
N ARG A 10 8.26 -18.36 11.46
CA ARG A 10 6.88 -18.84 11.65
C ARG A 10 6.11 -18.95 10.33
N LEU A 11 6.66 -18.41 9.27
CA LEU A 11 6.02 -18.44 7.95
C LEU A 11 5.78 -19.89 7.52
N GLY A 12 4.53 -20.26 7.31
CA GLY A 12 4.09 -21.63 6.96
C GLY A 12 3.73 -22.53 8.15
N SER A 13 3.85 -22.05 9.40
CA SER A 13 3.48 -22.84 10.58
C SER A 13 2.22 -22.36 11.29
N ASP A 14 1.68 -21.19 10.97
CA ASP A 14 0.62 -20.56 11.74
C ASP A 14 -0.33 -19.71 10.90
N GLU A 15 -1.64 -20.04 10.88
CA GLU A 15 -2.68 -19.25 10.20
C GLU A 15 -2.83 -17.82 10.80
N GLN A 16 -2.43 -17.62 12.06
CA GLN A 16 -2.49 -16.31 12.72
C GLN A 16 -1.52 -15.29 12.15
N VAL A 17 -0.54 -15.72 11.37
CA VAL A 17 0.43 -14.81 10.73
C VAL A 17 -0.23 -13.86 9.73
N ALA A 18 -1.32 -14.29 9.09
CA ALA A 18 -2.10 -13.45 8.17
C ALA A 18 -2.79 -12.26 8.84
N GLN A 19 -2.96 -12.30 10.18
CA GLN A 19 -3.60 -11.24 10.97
C GLN A 19 -2.60 -10.24 11.57
N ASP A 20 -1.32 -10.38 11.25
CA ASP A 20 -0.30 -9.45 11.73
C ASP A 20 -0.58 -8.03 11.20
N SER A 21 -0.44 -7.03 12.06
CA SER A 21 -0.73 -5.63 11.74
C SER A 21 0.23 -4.99 10.72
N ASN A 22 1.27 -5.73 10.32
CA ASN A 22 2.30 -5.26 9.40
C ASN A 22 1.98 -5.68 7.96
N ILE A 23 1.79 -4.71 7.08
CA ILE A 23 1.46 -4.94 5.67
C ILE A 23 2.54 -5.73 4.92
N ASP A 24 3.83 -5.58 5.27
CA ASP A 24 4.89 -6.35 4.63
C ASP A 24 4.75 -7.84 4.97
N TYR A 25 4.36 -8.17 6.21
CA TYR A 25 4.13 -9.55 6.63
C TYR A 25 2.91 -10.15 5.97
N TYR A 26 1.85 -9.35 5.80
CA TYR A 26 0.68 -9.76 5.03
C TYR A 26 1.09 -10.19 3.61
N HIS A 27 1.77 -9.33 2.86
CA HIS A 27 2.18 -9.64 1.50
C HIS A 27 3.16 -10.82 1.40
N LEU A 28 4.07 -10.96 2.37
CA LEU A 28 4.95 -12.12 2.43
C LEU A 28 4.20 -13.42 2.69
N HIS A 29 3.16 -13.39 3.53
CA HIS A 29 2.30 -14.55 3.79
C HIS A 29 1.50 -14.94 2.54
N GLU A 30 0.84 -13.97 1.89
CA GLU A 30 0.11 -14.20 0.63
C GLU A 30 1.03 -14.79 -0.45
N ALA A 31 2.23 -14.23 -0.61
CA ALA A 31 3.21 -14.75 -1.55
C ALA A 31 3.61 -16.19 -1.22
N TYR A 32 3.80 -16.52 0.07
CA TYR A 32 4.12 -17.86 0.51
C TYR A 32 3.00 -18.85 0.20
N GLN A 33 1.75 -18.47 0.45
CA GLN A 33 0.58 -19.31 0.12
C GLN A 33 0.47 -19.55 -1.39
N CYS A 34 0.57 -18.48 -2.18
CA CYS A 34 0.51 -18.57 -3.64
C CYS A 34 1.61 -19.51 -4.21
N ILE A 35 2.83 -19.44 -3.65
CA ILE A 35 3.92 -20.36 -4.03
C ILE A 35 3.56 -21.81 -3.63
N GLY A 36 3.02 -22.00 -2.43
CA GLY A 36 2.57 -23.32 -1.96
C GLY A 36 1.53 -23.94 -2.88
N GLU A 37 0.47 -23.20 -3.19
CA GLU A 37 -0.61 -23.61 -4.09
C GLU A 37 -0.07 -23.97 -5.49
N TRP A 38 0.89 -23.18 -5.99
CA TRP A 38 1.52 -23.46 -7.28
C TRP A 38 2.24 -24.81 -7.27
N PHE A 39 2.98 -25.13 -6.20
CA PHE A 39 3.64 -26.43 -6.08
C PHE A 39 2.63 -27.57 -5.91
N GLU A 40 1.60 -27.41 -5.08
CA GLU A 40 0.56 -28.41 -4.84
C GLU A 40 -0.24 -28.73 -6.11
N ALA A 41 -0.49 -27.75 -6.96
CA ALA A 41 -1.16 -27.94 -8.24
C ALA A 41 -0.42 -28.92 -9.17
N HIS A 42 0.87 -29.21 -8.94
CA HIS A 42 1.64 -30.19 -9.71
C HIS A 42 1.36 -31.64 -9.29
N GLY A 43 0.69 -31.88 -8.15
CA GLY A 43 0.30 -33.21 -7.68
C GLY A 43 1.46 -34.21 -7.71
N ASN A 44 1.32 -35.30 -8.42
CA ASN A 44 2.35 -36.34 -8.53
C ASN A 44 3.67 -35.90 -9.20
N ARG A 45 3.69 -34.71 -9.82
CA ARG A 45 4.89 -34.12 -10.44
C ARG A 45 5.58 -33.09 -9.54
N LEU A 46 5.12 -32.92 -8.30
CA LEU A 46 5.64 -31.93 -7.36
C LEU A 46 7.16 -32.06 -7.20
N GLN A 47 7.68 -33.25 -6.98
CA GLN A 47 9.13 -33.45 -6.83
C GLN A 47 9.92 -33.07 -8.09
N TYR A 48 9.38 -33.36 -9.26
CA TYR A 48 10.00 -32.96 -10.52
C TYR A 48 9.99 -31.42 -10.69
N ALA A 49 8.88 -30.77 -10.39
CA ALA A 49 8.75 -29.33 -10.45
C ALA A 49 9.72 -28.65 -9.47
N ALA A 50 9.80 -29.14 -8.23
CA ALA A 50 10.70 -28.64 -7.20
C ALA A 50 12.17 -28.77 -7.62
N ASN A 51 12.59 -29.91 -8.15
CA ASN A 51 13.96 -30.12 -8.63
C ASN A 51 14.31 -29.19 -9.79
N ARG A 52 13.39 -29.01 -10.75
CA ARG A 52 13.59 -28.07 -11.87
C ARG A 52 13.69 -26.63 -11.42
N PHE A 53 12.83 -26.23 -10.49
CA PHE A 53 12.85 -24.88 -9.94
C PHE A 53 14.16 -24.63 -9.17
N TYR A 54 14.58 -25.58 -8.35
CA TYR A 54 15.84 -25.52 -7.61
C TYR A 54 17.04 -25.37 -8.57
N ALA A 55 17.13 -26.22 -9.58
CA ALA A 55 18.21 -26.15 -10.59
C ALA A 55 18.22 -24.76 -11.28
N ALA A 56 17.05 -24.28 -11.71
CA ALA A 56 16.94 -22.95 -12.35
C ALA A 56 17.41 -21.81 -11.42
N LEU A 57 17.05 -21.86 -10.14
CA LEU A 57 17.50 -20.88 -9.14
C LEU A 57 19.01 -20.83 -9.00
N PHE A 58 19.66 -22.00 -8.89
CA PHE A 58 21.10 -22.06 -8.66
C PHE A 58 21.94 -21.85 -9.92
N GLU A 59 21.44 -22.27 -11.07
CA GLU A 59 22.20 -22.21 -12.32
C GLU A 59 21.97 -20.91 -13.11
N SER A 60 20.73 -20.40 -13.11
CA SER A 60 20.31 -19.35 -14.02
C SER A 60 19.98 -18.02 -13.33
N VAL A 61 19.63 -18.03 -12.04
CA VAL A 61 19.30 -16.80 -11.31
C VAL A 61 20.58 -16.17 -10.77
N ARG A 62 20.68 -14.85 -10.92
CA ARG A 62 21.74 -14.04 -10.33
C ARG A 62 21.10 -12.91 -9.55
N VAL A 63 21.63 -12.63 -8.37
CA VAL A 63 21.22 -11.52 -7.51
C VAL A 63 22.35 -10.50 -7.42
N ILE A 64 22.00 -9.21 -7.44
CA ILE A 64 22.93 -8.14 -7.20
C ILE A 64 22.88 -7.82 -5.71
N TRP A 65 23.96 -8.07 -5.00
CA TRP A 65 24.10 -7.66 -3.61
C TRP A 65 24.85 -6.32 -3.58
N TYR A 66 24.20 -5.30 -3.03
CA TYR A 66 24.80 -3.97 -2.84
C TYR A 66 24.56 -3.50 -1.42
N GLN A 67 25.64 -3.20 -0.71
CA GLN A 67 25.60 -2.61 0.61
C GLN A 67 25.96 -1.14 0.49
N ALA A 68 24.99 -0.26 0.75
CA ALA A 68 25.22 1.17 0.71
C ALA A 68 26.16 1.58 1.85
N PRO A 69 27.12 2.51 1.61
CA PRO A 69 27.87 3.15 2.66
C PRO A 69 26.95 3.90 3.65
N ASP A 70 27.37 4.00 4.91
CA ASP A 70 26.55 4.60 5.97
C ASP A 70 26.29 6.10 5.77
N ASP A 71 27.15 6.79 5.02
CA ASP A 71 27.06 8.21 4.67
C ASP A 71 26.22 8.49 3.41
N MET A 72 25.73 7.43 2.75
CA MET A 72 24.95 7.59 1.52
C MET A 72 23.51 7.98 1.82
N ASP A 73 22.98 8.96 1.09
CA ASP A 73 21.56 9.28 1.11
C ASP A 73 20.74 8.10 0.55
N ALA A 74 20.09 7.36 1.46
CA ALA A 74 19.28 6.21 1.13
C ALA A 74 18.13 6.55 0.17
N THR A 75 17.55 7.75 0.27
CA THR A 75 16.46 8.22 -0.60
C THR A 75 16.96 8.46 -2.02
N ALA A 76 18.13 9.11 -2.16
CA ALA A 76 18.74 9.34 -3.46
C ALA A 76 19.18 8.02 -4.12
N LEU A 77 19.74 7.09 -3.36
CA LEU A 77 20.10 5.76 -3.86
C LEU A 77 18.85 4.99 -4.34
N PHE A 78 17.80 4.93 -3.52
CA PHE A 78 16.56 4.24 -3.85
C PHE A 78 15.92 4.82 -5.12
N THR A 79 15.89 6.14 -5.24
CA THR A 79 15.38 6.82 -6.43
C THR A 79 16.19 6.45 -7.68
N ARG A 80 17.53 6.45 -7.58
CA ARG A 80 18.42 6.08 -8.70
C ARG A 80 18.25 4.64 -9.13
N LEU A 81 18.12 3.71 -8.19
CA LEU A 81 17.94 2.28 -8.49
C LEU A 81 16.58 2.00 -9.16
N ASN A 82 15.57 2.82 -8.89
CA ASN A 82 14.24 2.69 -9.46
C ASN A 82 14.03 3.52 -10.74
N VAL A 83 14.97 4.37 -11.12
CA VAL A 83 14.88 5.11 -12.40
C VAL A 83 14.87 4.13 -13.57
N GLY A 84 13.78 4.17 -14.33
CA GLY A 84 13.60 3.35 -15.55
C GLY A 84 13.02 1.93 -15.32
N ARG A 85 12.62 1.58 -14.09
CA ARG A 85 11.93 0.30 -13.80
C ARG A 85 10.47 0.55 -13.41
N ILE A 86 10.07 0.19 -12.18
CA ILE A 86 8.73 0.50 -11.66
C ILE A 86 8.83 1.88 -10.99
N PRO A 87 8.17 2.91 -11.54
CA PRO A 87 8.21 4.22 -10.93
C PRO A 87 7.50 4.19 -9.57
N LEU A 88 8.03 4.95 -8.61
CA LEU A 88 7.35 5.17 -7.35
C LEU A 88 5.95 5.70 -7.58
N THR A 89 5.03 5.23 -6.76
CA THR A 89 3.66 5.77 -6.69
C THR A 89 3.66 7.08 -5.90
N ASP A 90 2.62 7.90 -6.09
CA ASP A 90 2.41 9.10 -5.28
C ASP A 90 2.38 8.77 -3.78
N ALA A 91 1.75 7.66 -3.40
CA ALA A 91 1.66 7.22 -2.01
C ALA A 91 3.04 6.88 -1.40
N GLU A 92 3.92 6.23 -2.16
CA GLU A 92 5.29 5.93 -1.68
C GLU A 92 6.10 7.20 -1.48
N LEU A 93 5.96 8.18 -2.38
CA LEU A 93 6.61 9.49 -2.24
C LEU A 93 6.05 10.26 -1.04
N VAL A 94 4.74 10.29 -0.86
CA VAL A 94 4.07 10.88 0.32
C VAL A 94 4.55 10.22 1.61
N LYS A 95 4.57 8.88 1.68
CA LYS A 95 5.04 8.13 2.85
C LYS A 95 6.48 8.49 3.19
N ALA A 96 7.37 8.49 2.19
CA ALA A 96 8.78 8.79 2.40
C ALA A 96 8.99 10.22 2.92
N LEU A 97 8.36 11.22 2.29
CA LEU A 97 8.45 12.61 2.72
C LEU A 97 7.86 12.82 4.11
N LEU A 98 6.67 12.29 4.37
CA LEU A 98 5.99 12.41 5.66
C LEU A 98 6.83 11.85 6.81
N LEU A 99 7.32 10.61 6.67
CA LEU A 99 8.14 9.96 7.69
C LEU A 99 9.48 10.67 7.90
N SER A 100 10.10 11.21 6.84
CA SER A 100 11.32 12.02 6.96
C SER A 100 11.06 13.27 7.80
N LYS A 101 10.00 14.03 7.48
CA LYS A 101 9.67 15.26 8.21
C LYS A 101 9.28 15.03 9.67
N ILE A 102 8.52 13.97 9.95
CA ILE A 102 8.17 13.61 11.32
C ILE A 102 9.39 13.14 12.11
N LYS A 103 10.32 12.38 11.49
CA LYS A 103 11.54 11.92 12.12
C LYS A 103 12.46 13.07 12.54
N ASP A 104 12.55 14.11 11.71
CA ASP A 104 13.33 15.31 12.01
C ASP A 104 12.82 16.02 13.27
N GLU A 105 11.51 15.96 13.52
CA GLU A 105 10.89 16.57 14.70
C GLU A 105 10.82 15.60 15.91
N HIS A 106 10.43 14.33 15.69
CA HIS A 106 10.17 13.34 16.73
C HIS A 106 10.34 11.89 16.24
N THR A 107 11.47 11.26 16.56
CA THR A 107 11.81 9.89 16.08
C THR A 107 10.77 8.81 16.44
N HIS A 108 10.19 8.86 17.66
CA HIS A 108 9.19 7.87 18.08
C HIS A 108 7.88 7.96 17.31
N ARG A 109 7.45 9.17 16.94
CA ARG A 109 6.22 9.38 16.18
C ARG A 109 6.32 8.88 14.74
N ALA A 110 7.49 8.90 14.15
CA ALA A 110 7.67 8.35 12.81
C ALA A 110 7.36 6.85 12.74
N SER A 111 7.75 6.08 13.76
CA SER A 111 7.43 4.65 13.84
C SER A 111 5.93 4.41 14.05
N GLU A 112 5.28 5.23 14.87
CA GLU A 112 3.83 5.17 15.09
C GLU A 112 3.07 5.44 13.78
N VAL A 113 3.40 6.53 13.09
CA VAL A 113 2.79 6.89 11.81
C VAL A 113 3.03 5.80 10.75
N ALA A 114 4.22 5.19 10.71
CA ALA A 114 4.50 4.09 9.80
C ALA A 114 3.60 2.87 10.09
N SER A 115 3.37 2.55 11.37
CA SER A 115 2.49 1.45 11.77
C SER A 115 1.02 1.75 11.45
N GLN A 116 0.57 2.98 11.69
CA GLN A 116 -0.78 3.41 11.34
C GLN A 116 -1.00 3.39 9.82
N TRP A 117 0.00 3.79 9.02
CA TRP A 117 -0.05 3.68 7.56
C TRP A 117 -0.25 2.23 7.11
N ASP A 118 0.53 1.31 7.69
CA ASP A 118 0.43 -0.11 7.36
C ASP A 118 -0.95 -0.69 7.74
N ILE A 119 -1.57 -0.22 8.84
CA ILE A 119 -2.94 -0.59 9.24
C ILE A 119 -3.96 -0.10 8.21
N ILE A 120 -3.89 1.17 7.81
CA ILE A 120 -4.79 1.74 6.80
C ILE A 120 -4.70 0.96 5.49
N GLU A 121 -3.48 0.70 5.01
CA GLU A 121 -3.26 -0.04 3.78
C GLU A 121 -3.85 -1.46 3.85
N ARG A 122 -3.66 -2.15 4.98
CA ARG A 122 -4.26 -3.46 5.23
C ARG A 122 -5.78 -3.41 5.24
N ASP A 123 -6.37 -2.45 5.95
CA ASP A 123 -7.83 -2.31 6.05
C ASP A 123 -8.44 -2.07 4.66
N LEU A 124 -7.81 -1.23 3.84
CA LEU A 124 -8.22 -0.98 2.46
C LEU A 124 -8.06 -2.21 1.54
N HIS A 125 -7.24 -3.19 1.93
CA HIS A 125 -7.12 -4.46 1.20
C HIS A 125 -8.25 -5.45 1.54
N ALA A 126 -9.08 -5.18 2.55
CA ALA A 126 -10.27 -5.97 2.80
C ALA A 126 -11.25 -5.85 1.61
N PRO A 127 -11.61 -6.96 0.92
CA PRO A 127 -12.42 -6.90 -0.30
C PRO A 127 -13.77 -6.22 -0.09
N GLU A 128 -14.37 -6.41 1.10
CA GLU A 128 -15.66 -5.86 1.45
C GLU A 128 -15.62 -4.34 1.60
N LEU A 129 -14.56 -3.81 2.23
CA LEU A 129 -14.36 -2.38 2.39
C LEU A 129 -14.01 -1.75 1.07
N TRP A 130 -13.10 -2.37 0.31
CA TRP A 130 -12.70 -1.86 -0.99
C TRP A 130 -13.87 -1.82 -1.98
N GLY A 131 -14.67 -2.89 -2.06
CA GLY A 131 -15.88 -2.94 -2.89
C GLY A 131 -16.93 -1.89 -2.49
N PHE A 132 -16.98 -1.51 -1.21
CA PHE A 132 -17.89 -0.47 -0.72
C PHE A 132 -17.51 0.94 -1.20
N ILE A 133 -16.21 1.26 -1.28
CA ILE A 133 -15.71 2.61 -1.61
C ILE A 133 -15.28 2.78 -3.08
N SER A 134 -14.99 1.66 -3.76
CA SER A 134 -14.60 1.69 -5.17
C SER A 134 -15.83 1.58 -6.07
N SER A 135 -16.16 2.65 -6.77
CA SER A 135 -17.39 2.79 -7.56
C SER A 135 -17.47 1.96 -8.84
N ASN A 136 -16.57 1.02 -9.10
CA ASN A 136 -16.56 0.32 -10.38
C ASN A 136 -16.57 -1.20 -10.25
N ALA A 137 -17.66 -1.78 -10.69
CA ALA A 137 -17.80 -3.19 -11.07
C ALA A 137 -16.98 -3.59 -12.32
N SER A 138 -16.11 -2.75 -12.86
CA SER A 138 -15.25 -3.10 -13.99
C SER A 138 -13.84 -3.44 -13.49
N ASP A 139 -13.31 -4.53 -14.02
CA ASP A 139 -12.06 -5.22 -13.67
C ASP A 139 -10.77 -4.37 -13.70
N THR A 140 -10.86 -3.07 -13.92
CA THR A 140 -9.71 -2.16 -14.09
C THR A 140 -9.40 -1.30 -12.85
N VAL A 141 -10.13 -1.47 -11.75
CA VAL A 141 -9.95 -0.62 -10.54
C VAL A 141 -8.66 -0.95 -9.81
N ASP A 142 -8.24 -2.22 -9.79
CA ASP A 142 -6.98 -2.64 -9.17
C ASP A 142 -5.75 -2.02 -9.87
N ASP A 143 -5.82 -1.79 -11.18
CA ASP A 143 -4.74 -1.14 -11.94
C ASP A 143 -4.62 0.36 -11.65
N ARG A 144 -5.69 1.01 -11.18
CA ARG A 144 -5.70 2.45 -10.89
C ARG A 144 -5.01 2.78 -9.57
N TYR A 145 -5.14 1.91 -8.58
CA TYR A 145 -4.61 2.10 -7.23
C TYR A 145 -3.69 0.95 -6.83
N PRO A 146 -2.43 0.92 -7.32
CA PRO A 146 -1.45 -0.10 -6.94
C PRO A 146 -1.14 -0.08 -5.44
N THR A 147 -1.33 1.08 -4.79
CA THR A 147 -1.40 1.26 -3.34
C THR A 147 -2.78 1.83 -3.02
N ARG A 148 -3.58 1.14 -2.23
CA ARG A 148 -4.99 1.50 -2.00
C ARG A 148 -5.17 2.77 -1.18
N ILE A 149 -4.21 3.12 -0.34
CA ILE A 149 -4.17 4.39 0.38
C ILE A 149 -4.14 5.61 -0.57
N SER A 150 -3.71 5.43 -1.82
CA SER A 150 -3.75 6.49 -2.84
C SER A 150 -5.15 7.08 -3.01
N LEU A 151 -6.23 6.30 -2.80
CA LEU A 151 -7.61 6.80 -2.82
C LEU A 151 -7.85 7.90 -1.79
N LEU A 152 -7.32 7.72 -0.57
CA LEU A 152 -7.42 8.72 0.49
C LEU A 152 -6.59 9.95 0.17
N LEU A 153 -5.38 9.76 -0.35
CA LEU A 153 -4.50 10.86 -0.74
C LEU A 153 -5.07 11.69 -1.89
N ASP A 154 -5.63 11.03 -2.91
CA ASP A 154 -6.32 11.69 -4.02
C ASP A 154 -7.54 12.50 -3.53
N THR A 155 -8.22 12.00 -2.49
CA THR A 155 -9.34 12.71 -1.87
C THR A 155 -8.87 14.00 -1.18
N LEU A 156 -7.68 14.02 -0.58
CA LEU A 156 -7.10 15.19 0.08
C LEU A 156 -6.45 16.17 -0.90
N ALA A 157 -6.05 15.70 -2.07
CA ALA A 157 -5.49 16.54 -3.11
C ALA A 157 -6.55 17.50 -3.66
N PRO A 158 -6.19 18.74 -4.08
CA PRO A 158 -7.09 19.66 -4.71
C PRO A 158 -7.77 19.05 -5.96
N ASN A 159 -9.07 19.29 -6.12
CA ASN A 159 -9.78 18.87 -7.33
C ASN A 159 -9.30 19.70 -8.52
N ALA A 160 -8.46 19.10 -9.36
CA ALA A 160 -8.19 19.65 -10.66
C ALA A 160 -9.09 18.94 -11.69
N HIS A 161 -9.95 19.74 -12.36
CA HIS A 161 -10.76 19.24 -13.47
C HIS A 161 -9.87 19.01 -14.69
N TRP A 162 -9.51 17.75 -14.94
CA TRP A 162 -8.64 17.38 -16.06
C TRP A 162 -9.36 17.25 -17.40
N SER A 163 -10.62 17.64 -17.50
CA SER A 163 -11.39 17.66 -18.76
C SER A 163 -11.07 16.50 -19.72
N GLY A 164 -11.09 15.27 -19.21
CA GLY A 164 -10.76 14.05 -19.97
C GLY A 164 -9.26 13.76 -20.17
N ARG A 165 -8.34 14.59 -19.64
CA ARG A 165 -6.90 14.31 -19.65
C ARG A 165 -6.49 13.55 -18.37
N LYS A 166 -5.49 12.66 -18.50
CA LYS A 166 -4.89 12.07 -17.31
C LYS A 166 -4.13 13.15 -16.53
N PRO A 167 -4.17 13.13 -15.17
CA PRO A 167 -3.36 14.02 -14.35
C PRO A 167 -1.87 13.87 -14.70
N PRO A 168 -1.06 14.93 -14.55
CA PRO A 168 0.38 14.80 -14.64
C PRO A 168 0.91 13.73 -13.67
N ARG A 169 2.01 13.12 -14.04
CA ARG A 169 2.71 12.19 -13.16
C ARG A 169 3.05 12.88 -11.84
N TYR A 170 2.81 12.19 -10.72
CA TYR A 170 3.03 12.68 -9.36
C TYR A 170 2.18 13.90 -8.96
N TYR A 171 1.03 14.09 -9.60
CA TYR A 171 0.13 15.21 -9.30
C TYR A 171 -0.29 15.25 -7.82
N THR A 172 -0.70 14.11 -7.29
CA THR A 172 -1.17 14.01 -5.89
C THR A 172 -0.04 14.32 -4.93
N PHE A 173 1.15 13.75 -5.13
CA PHE A 173 2.33 14.06 -4.33
C PHE A 173 2.70 15.55 -4.37
N GLU A 174 2.84 16.13 -5.56
CA GLU A 174 3.22 17.54 -5.70
C GLU A 174 2.19 18.49 -5.09
N SER A 175 0.90 18.15 -5.19
CA SER A 175 -0.20 18.94 -4.60
C SER A 175 -0.19 18.94 -3.07
N LEU A 176 0.22 17.83 -2.46
CA LEU A 176 0.24 17.64 -1.00
C LEU A 176 1.59 18.02 -0.38
N ARG A 177 2.64 18.12 -1.19
CA ARG A 177 4.02 18.29 -0.76
C ARG A 177 4.20 19.44 0.21
N GLN A 178 3.73 20.63 -0.14
CA GLN A 178 3.88 21.83 0.70
C GLN A 178 3.22 21.67 2.06
N GLN A 179 2.05 21.04 2.11
CA GLN A 179 1.34 20.79 3.36
C GLN A 179 2.11 19.80 4.24
N ILE A 180 2.68 18.75 3.65
CA ILE A 180 3.49 17.74 4.36
C ILE A 180 4.77 18.38 4.90
N GLU A 181 5.45 19.22 4.10
CA GLU A 181 6.68 19.90 4.51
C GLU A 181 6.47 20.88 5.66
N THR A 182 5.31 21.57 5.69
CA THR A 182 5.05 22.63 6.68
C THR A 182 4.36 22.12 7.94
N LYS A 183 3.45 21.14 7.82
CA LYS A 183 2.61 20.64 8.92
C LYS A 183 2.39 19.12 8.80
N PRO A 184 3.45 18.28 8.92
CA PRO A 184 3.37 16.84 8.65
C PRO A 184 2.34 16.12 9.53
N MET A 185 2.28 16.43 10.83
CA MET A 185 1.32 15.80 11.74
C MET A 185 -0.12 16.24 11.46
N ALA A 186 -0.35 17.50 11.10
CA ALA A 186 -1.68 17.96 10.75
C ALA A 186 -2.19 17.30 9.46
N PHE A 187 -1.32 17.11 8.47
CA PHE A 187 -1.63 16.34 7.28
C PHE A 187 -1.97 14.88 7.63
N TRP A 188 -1.15 14.23 8.47
CA TRP A 188 -1.40 12.86 8.88
C TRP A 188 -2.74 12.69 9.59
N MET A 189 -3.10 13.63 10.47
CA MET A 189 -4.42 13.65 11.12
C MET A 189 -5.58 13.73 10.12
N GLN A 190 -5.42 14.42 9.00
CA GLN A 190 -6.45 14.45 7.95
C GLN A 190 -6.61 13.08 7.28
N VAL A 191 -5.50 12.36 7.04
CA VAL A 191 -5.55 10.99 6.51
C VAL A 191 -6.28 10.06 7.49
N LEU A 192 -5.95 10.11 8.78
CA LEU A 192 -6.61 9.33 9.82
C LEU A 192 -8.12 9.63 9.91
N ASN A 193 -8.48 10.90 9.94
CA ASN A 193 -9.90 11.31 10.00
C ASN A 193 -10.69 10.81 8.79
N LEU A 194 -10.07 10.81 7.60
CA LEU A 194 -10.71 10.31 6.39
C LEU A 194 -10.90 8.80 6.42
N HIS A 195 -9.91 8.08 6.95
CA HIS A 195 -10.01 6.64 7.18
C HIS A 195 -11.10 6.30 8.20
N ASP A 196 -11.15 7.02 9.33
CA ASP A 196 -12.17 6.83 10.36
C ASP A 196 -13.58 7.14 9.83
N LEU A 197 -13.73 8.18 9.01
CA LEU A 197 -14.99 8.51 8.34
C LEU A 197 -15.45 7.36 7.45
N MET A 198 -14.55 6.81 6.65
CA MET A 198 -14.82 5.68 5.77
C MET A 198 -15.26 4.44 6.56
N LEU A 199 -14.55 4.08 7.62
CA LEU A 199 -14.91 2.98 8.50
C LEU A 199 -16.24 3.23 9.23
N GLY A 200 -16.49 4.47 9.63
CA GLY A 200 -17.76 4.88 10.21
C GLY A 200 -18.95 4.69 9.26
N TRP A 201 -18.77 4.98 7.97
CA TRP A 201 -19.79 4.71 6.96
C TRP A 201 -19.98 3.22 6.71
N PHE A 202 -18.90 2.47 6.66
CA PHE A 202 -18.92 1.03 6.43
C PHE A 202 -19.60 0.29 7.58
N ASN A 203 -19.26 0.61 8.83
CA ASN A 203 -19.75 -0.07 10.02
C ASN A 203 -21.18 0.35 10.44
N ASN A 204 -21.67 1.50 9.98
CA ASN A 204 -23.01 1.95 10.25
C ASN A 204 -23.98 1.46 9.17
N ARG A 205 -24.86 0.51 9.52
CA ARG A 205 -25.79 -0.11 8.56
C ARG A 205 -26.60 0.90 7.73
N SER A 206 -27.08 1.97 8.34
CA SER A 206 -27.88 2.98 7.65
C SER A 206 -27.04 3.79 6.66
N LEU A 207 -25.83 4.15 7.05
CA LEU A 207 -24.89 4.86 6.19
C LEU A 207 -24.34 3.95 5.10
N TYR A 208 -24.04 2.69 5.42
CA TYR A 208 -23.59 1.68 4.46
C TYR A 208 -24.51 1.61 3.23
N HIS A 209 -25.82 1.49 3.44
CA HIS A 209 -26.77 1.42 2.33
C HIS A 209 -26.87 2.74 1.54
N LYS A 210 -26.85 3.89 2.20
CA LYS A 210 -26.95 5.20 1.54
C LYS A 210 -25.70 5.52 0.74
N VAL A 211 -24.53 5.39 1.38
CA VAL A 211 -23.23 5.65 0.73
C VAL A 211 -22.98 4.63 -0.37
N GLY A 212 -23.19 3.34 -0.09
CA GLY A 212 -23.03 2.27 -1.08
C GLY A 212 -23.91 2.48 -2.32
N TYR A 213 -25.16 2.98 -2.15
CA TYR A 213 -26.01 3.33 -3.29
C TYR A 213 -25.40 4.48 -4.12
N LEU A 214 -24.93 5.55 -3.47
CA LEU A 214 -24.31 6.69 -4.16
C LEU A 214 -23.03 6.27 -4.90
N VAL A 215 -22.19 5.49 -4.26
CA VAL A 215 -20.98 4.93 -4.88
C VAL A 215 -21.35 4.06 -6.09
N LEU A 216 -22.33 3.17 -5.96
CA LEU A 216 -22.80 2.29 -7.04
C LEU A 216 -23.37 3.10 -8.22
N THR A 217 -24.01 4.23 -7.95
CA THR A 217 -24.53 5.12 -9.00
C THR A 217 -23.47 6.04 -9.63
N GLY A 218 -22.21 5.90 -9.23
CA GLY A 218 -21.06 6.57 -9.86
C GLY A 218 -20.52 7.79 -9.12
N THR A 219 -21.04 8.10 -7.92
CA THR A 219 -20.46 9.18 -7.08
C THR A 219 -19.14 8.70 -6.49
N ALA A 220 -18.05 9.40 -6.76
CA ALA A 220 -16.74 9.02 -6.23
C ALA A 220 -16.67 9.21 -4.70
N PHE A 221 -15.96 8.31 -4.00
CA PHE A 221 -15.72 8.42 -2.56
C PHE A 221 -15.23 9.80 -2.15
N GLY A 222 -14.26 10.36 -2.88
CA GLY A 222 -13.72 11.69 -2.60
C GLY A 222 -14.71 12.84 -2.74
N GLU A 223 -15.76 12.71 -3.54
CA GLU A 223 -16.84 13.68 -3.62
C GLU A 223 -17.71 13.63 -2.38
N LEU A 224 -18.07 12.42 -1.94
CA LEU A 224 -18.88 12.22 -0.72
C LEU A 224 -18.15 12.66 0.55
N ALA A 225 -16.85 12.44 0.62
CA ALA A 225 -16.04 12.79 1.79
C ALA A 225 -15.78 14.31 1.95
N ARG A 226 -16.09 15.11 0.93
CA ARG A 226 -15.96 16.57 0.95
C ARG A 226 -17.28 17.30 1.26
N LEU A 227 -18.41 16.57 1.31
CA LEU A 227 -19.71 17.10 1.72
C LEU A 227 -19.79 17.27 3.25
#